data_fbcbd2652984fde0b8d48de598c5ee81
#
_entry.id   fbcbd2652984fde0b8d48de598c5ee81
#
_cell.length_a   1.000
_cell.length_b   1.000
_cell.length_c   1.000
_cell.angle_alpha   90.00
_cell.angle_beta   90.00
_cell.angle_gamma   90.00
#
_symmetry.space_group_name_H-M   'P 1'
#
loop_
_entity.id
_entity.type
_entity.pdbx_description
1 polymer ?
#
loop_
_entity_poly.entity_id
_entity_poly.type
_entity_poly.pdbx_seq_one_letter_code
_entity_poly.pdbx_strand_id
1 'polypeptide(L)'
;MATAVTTRLEDKYVTIDGLRVRYIEQGAGPVALFLHGASLGSSADVFADNIARFADAGFRAMAFDIPGFGLSDTPAQQTVKAQRDSIPKFIDAAGLGKVALMAHSRSGGFAVELALAEPHRYSHIVVLGSGNLLPPQDEGQAARHQEAQQRADQMMAEKEPTLEDTRKLLQADTFNHALITEERLKVRNSRSVGQNFRNHVARQSAPQGGGSATAKPLWQRLTELKMPLMMIYGREDRAHAAERVALLKRQHPEMNIHIVPNCKHLVPWDAADEVLRLSVPFLRS
;
A
#
# COMPACT_ATOMS: atom_id res chain seq x y z
N MET A 1 20.44 -18.50 -1.52
CA MET A 1 19.07 -18.42 -2.09
C MET A 1 18.12 -18.80 -0.98
N ALA A 2 17.42 -17.82 -0.40
CA ALA A 2 16.41 -18.12 0.62
C ALA A 2 15.17 -18.62 -0.12
N THR A 3 14.80 -19.86 0.12
CA THR A 3 13.52 -20.45 -0.28
C THR A 3 12.43 -19.69 0.47
N ALA A 4 11.53 -19.03 -0.27
CA ALA A 4 10.36 -18.40 0.32
C ALA A 4 9.51 -19.47 0.98
N VAL A 5 9.58 -19.57 2.30
CA VAL A 5 8.62 -20.37 3.08
C VAL A 5 7.34 -19.55 3.13
N THR A 6 6.38 -19.88 2.31
CA THR A 6 5.05 -19.26 2.35
C THR A 6 4.35 -19.72 3.62
N THR A 7 4.57 -19.03 4.71
CA THR A 7 3.81 -19.25 5.94
C THR A 7 2.39 -18.76 5.69
N ARG A 8 1.44 -19.67 5.53
CA ARG A 8 0.02 -19.31 5.45
C ARG A 8 -0.42 -18.78 6.81
N LEU A 9 -0.58 -17.46 6.88
CA LEU A 9 -1.11 -16.79 8.06
C LEU A 9 -2.60 -17.05 8.19
N GLU A 10 -3.07 -17.17 9.44
CA GLU A 10 -4.49 -17.38 9.74
C GLU A 10 -5.32 -16.14 9.44
N ASP A 11 -6.48 -16.32 8.80
CA ASP A 11 -7.45 -15.26 8.58
C ASP A 11 -8.20 -14.94 9.86
N LYS A 12 -8.03 -13.72 10.37
CA LYS A 12 -8.72 -13.17 11.53
C LYS A 12 -9.69 -12.08 11.09
N TYR A 13 -10.66 -11.78 11.94
CA TYR A 13 -11.71 -10.82 11.60
C TYR A 13 -12.04 -9.90 12.76
N VAL A 14 -12.37 -8.66 12.44
CA VAL A 14 -12.88 -7.65 13.35
C VAL A 14 -14.09 -6.96 12.69
N THR A 15 -15.00 -6.40 13.48
CA THR A 15 -16.15 -5.67 12.96
C THR A 15 -15.90 -4.17 13.00
N ILE A 16 -16.09 -3.49 11.87
CA ILE A 16 -15.99 -2.04 11.70
C ILE A 16 -17.28 -1.53 11.05
N ASP A 17 -18.02 -0.69 11.73
CA ASP A 17 -19.32 -0.15 11.22
C ASP A 17 -20.27 -1.24 10.70
N GLY A 18 -20.32 -2.39 11.37
CA GLY A 18 -21.14 -3.54 10.96
C GLY A 18 -20.54 -4.40 9.84
N LEU A 19 -19.38 -4.03 9.27
CA LEU A 19 -18.68 -4.80 8.25
C LEU A 19 -17.68 -5.76 8.91
N ARG A 20 -17.63 -7.00 8.43
CA ARG A 20 -16.63 -7.98 8.80
C ARG A 20 -15.34 -7.70 8.02
N VAL A 21 -14.27 -7.34 8.71
CA VAL A 21 -13.00 -6.92 8.12
C VAL A 21 -11.92 -7.96 8.43
N ARG A 22 -11.36 -8.54 7.36
CA ARG A 22 -10.30 -9.55 7.47
C ARG A 22 -8.96 -8.90 7.75
N TYR A 23 -8.16 -9.53 8.60
CA TYR A 23 -6.75 -9.21 8.81
C TYR A 23 -5.91 -10.47 9.03
N ILE A 24 -4.62 -10.34 8.84
CA ILE A 24 -3.58 -11.32 9.17
C ILE A 24 -2.57 -10.68 10.08
N GLU A 25 -2.03 -11.44 11.02
CA GLU A 25 -1.01 -10.95 11.95
C GLU A 25 -0.07 -12.06 12.43
N GLN A 26 1.12 -11.66 12.85
CA GLN A 26 2.08 -12.52 13.53
C GLN A 26 2.96 -11.72 14.48
N GLY A 27 3.51 -12.39 15.50
CA GLY A 27 4.45 -11.81 16.44
C GLY A 27 3.80 -11.04 17.58
N ALA A 28 4.63 -10.38 18.37
CA ALA A 28 4.27 -9.57 19.53
C ALA A 28 5.23 -8.37 19.61
N GLY A 29 4.85 -7.34 20.39
CA GLY A 29 5.65 -6.13 20.55
C GLY A 29 5.00 -4.90 19.93
N PRO A 30 5.79 -3.85 19.57
CA PRO A 30 5.27 -2.68 18.89
C PRO A 30 4.56 -3.03 17.59
N VAL A 31 3.46 -2.33 17.30
CA VAL A 31 2.63 -2.66 16.13
C VAL A 31 3.20 -2.04 14.86
N ALA A 32 3.48 -2.88 13.85
CA ALA A 32 3.72 -2.49 12.46
C ALA A 32 2.49 -2.87 11.62
N LEU A 33 1.67 -1.87 11.25
CA LEU A 33 0.43 -2.04 10.49
C LEU A 33 0.68 -1.79 9.01
N PHE A 34 0.58 -2.85 8.20
CA PHE A 34 0.77 -2.81 6.75
C PHE A 34 -0.55 -2.49 6.04
N LEU A 35 -0.50 -1.54 5.12
CA LEU A 35 -1.63 -1.04 4.34
C LEU A 35 -1.40 -1.29 2.85
N HIS A 36 -2.27 -2.09 2.22
CA HIS A 36 -2.14 -2.44 0.80
C HIS A 36 -2.56 -1.30 -0.14
N GLY A 37 -2.14 -1.40 -1.40
CA GLY A 37 -2.53 -0.48 -2.47
C GLY A 37 -3.99 -0.68 -2.94
N ALA A 38 -4.33 -0.12 -4.11
CA ALA A 38 -5.70 -0.11 -4.61
C ALA A 38 -5.89 -0.79 -5.98
N SER A 39 -4.86 -1.45 -6.52
CA SER A 39 -4.98 -2.19 -7.78
C SER A 39 -5.88 -3.42 -7.62
N LEU A 40 -6.42 -3.91 -8.74
CA LEU A 40 -7.27 -5.11 -8.75
C LEU A 40 -6.57 -6.28 -8.06
N GLY A 41 -7.27 -6.95 -7.15
CA GLY A 41 -6.76 -8.05 -6.34
C GLY A 41 -5.85 -7.64 -5.16
N SER A 42 -5.71 -6.34 -4.86
CA SER A 42 -5.00 -5.90 -3.65
C SER A 42 -5.67 -6.45 -2.39
N SER A 43 -4.84 -6.88 -1.44
CA SER A 43 -5.27 -7.43 -0.14
C SER A 43 -4.09 -7.46 0.83
N ALA A 44 -4.34 -7.79 2.08
CA ALA A 44 -3.31 -8.04 3.09
C ALA A 44 -2.32 -9.15 2.68
N ASP A 45 -2.74 -10.07 1.81
CA ASP A 45 -1.92 -11.20 1.36
C ASP A 45 -0.59 -10.78 0.71
N VAL A 46 -0.51 -9.55 0.16
CA VAL A 46 0.73 -9.01 -0.41
C VAL A 46 1.87 -8.88 0.61
N PHE A 47 1.54 -8.81 1.90
CA PHE A 47 2.50 -8.62 2.97
C PHE A 47 2.82 -9.89 3.77
N ALA A 48 2.35 -11.07 3.37
CA ALA A 48 2.51 -12.29 4.18
C ALA A 48 3.98 -12.54 4.58
N ASP A 49 4.92 -12.42 3.65
CA ASP A 49 6.36 -12.59 3.92
C ASP A 49 6.91 -11.45 4.79
N ASN A 50 6.46 -10.22 4.59
CA ASN A 50 6.88 -9.07 5.41
C ASN A 50 6.40 -9.25 6.85
N ILE A 51 5.17 -9.71 7.05
CA ILE A 51 4.60 -9.97 8.39
C ILE A 51 5.46 -10.97 9.15
N ALA A 52 5.81 -12.12 8.53
CA ALA A 52 6.64 -13.13 9.18
C ALA A 52 8.01 -12.55 9.58
N ARG A 53 8.68 -11.84 8.67
CA ARG A 53 10.00 -11.24 8.89
C ARG A 53 9.99 -10.14 9.97
N PHE A 54 8.95 -9.31 10.01
CA PHE A 54 8.81 -8.28 11.06
C PHE A 54 8.46 -8.90 12.42
N ALA A 55 7.70 -10.00 12.43
CA ALA A 55 7.44 -10.77 13.64
C ALA A 55 8.74 -11.34 14.22
N ASP A 56 9.59 -11.93 13.38
CA ASP A 56 10.92 -12.43 13.78
C ASP A 56 11.83 -11.30 14.28
N ALA A 57 11.62 -10.08 13.81
CA ALA A 57 12.31 -8.88 14.28
C ALA A 57 11.68 -8.26 15.55
N GLY A 58 10.68 -8.91 16.19
CA GLY A 58 10.11 -8.49 17.47
C GLY A 58 8.99 -7.45 17.37
N PHE A 59 8.30 -7.38 16.23
CA PHE A 59 7.10 -6.56 16.06
C PHE A 59 5.84 -7.42 16.08
N ARG A 60 4.71 -6.87 16.51
CA ARG A 60 3.40 -7.36 16.15
C ARG A 60 3.08 -6.81 14.76
N ALA A 61 3.37 -7.60 13.73
CA ALA A 61 3.15 -7.22 12.33
C ALA A 61 1.75 -7.64 11.89
N MET A 62 1.01 -6.70 11.31
CA MET A 62 -0.39 -6.89 10.93
C MET A 62 -0.66 -6.29 9.55
N ALA A 63 -1.58 -6.87 8.80
CA ALA A 63 -2.17 -6.27 7.61
C ALA A 63 -3.65 -6.59 7.57
N PHE A 64 -4.48 -5.66 7.13
CA PHE A 64 -5.91 -5.90 6.95
C PHE A 64 -6.35 -5.61 5.52
N ASP A 65 -7.42 -6.26 5.10
CA ASP A 65 -8.08 -5.97 3.85
C ASP A 65 -8.98 -4.75 4.04
N ILE A 66 -8.62 -3.63 3.43
CA ILE A 66 -9.46 -2.42 3.44
C ILE A 66 -10.87 -2.81 2.95
N PRO A 67 -11.96 -2.37 3.60
CA PRO A 67 -13.33 -2.71 3.18
C PRO A 67 -13.56 -2.53 1.68
N GLY A 68 -14.13 -3.56 1.06
CA GLY A 68 -14.30 -3.65 -0.40
C GLY A 68 -13.13 -4.30 -1.14
N PHE A 69 -12.11 -4.78 -0.42
CA PHE A 69 -10.99 -5.55 -0.95
C PHE A 69 -10.84 -6.90 -0.25
N GLY A 70 -10.12 -7.82 -0.88
CA GLY A 70 -9.71 -9.09 -0.32
C GLY A 70 -10.88 -9.96 0.16
N LEU A 71 -10.87 -10.30 1.43
CA LEU A 71 -11.94 -11.06 2.11
C LEU A 71 -12.76 -10.21 3.09
N SER A 72 -12.58 -8.89 3.08
CA SER A 72 -13.41 -7.97 3.84
C SER A 72 -14.74 -7.69 3.13
N ASP A 73 -15.75 -7.40 3.93
CA ASP A 73 -17.08 -7.04 3.41
C ASP A 73 -17.02 -5.77 2.56
N THR A 74 -18.00 -5.64 1.68
CA THR A 74 -18.15 -4.49 0.79
C THR A 74 -18.94 -3.38 1.48
N PRO A 75 -18.38 -2.17 1.66
CA PRO A 75 -19.12 -1.05 2.20
C PRO A 75 -20.13 -0.50 1.19
N ALA A 76 -21.20 0.12 1.68
CA ALA A 76 -22.21 0.78 0.82
C ALA A 76 -21.59 1.88 -0.06
N GLN A 77 -20.58 2.59 0.46
CA GLN A 77 -19.84 3.61 -0.28
C GLN A 77 -18.38 3.18 -0.46
N GLN A 78 -17.93 3.04 -1.70
CA GLN A 78 -16.58 2.62 -2.03
C GLN A 78 -15.68 3.81 -2.45
N THR A 79 -15.82 4.94 -1.75
CA THR A 79 -15.06 6.14 -2.01
C THR A 79 -13.63 6.06 -1.44
N VAL A 80 -12.72 6.84 -2.02
CA VAL A 80 -11.33 6.98 -1.52
C VAL A 80 -11.34 7.44 -0.04
N LYS A 81 -12.26 8.34 0.32
CA LYS A 81 -12.44 8.78 1.71
C LYS A 81 -12.83 7.63 2.65
N ALA A 82 -13.80 6.78 2.26
CA ALA A 82 -14.23 5.66 3.09
C ALA A 82 -13.09 4.63 3.29
N GLN A 83 -12.28 4.38 2.26
CA GLN A 83 -11.08 3.53 2.36
C GLN A 83 -10.09 4.09 3.38
N ARG A 84 -9.73 5.38 3.28
CA ARG A 84 -8.83 6.03 4.21
C ARG A 84 -9.38 5.99 5.65
N ASP A 85 -10.64 6.36 5.83
CA ASP A 85 -11.29 6.48 7.15
C ASP A 85 -11.51 5.11 7.83
N SER A 86 -11.41 4.00 7.08
CA SER A 86 -11.45 2.65 7.65
C SER A 86 -10.18 2.31 8.46
N ILE A 87 -9.05 2.97 8.19
CA ILE A 87 -7.78 2.67 8.85
C ILE A 87 -7.83 3.00 10.35
N PRO A 88 -8.16 4.23 10.79
CA PRO A 88 -8.28 4.51 12.22
C PRO A 88 -9.37 3.65 12.89
N LYS A 89 -10.47 3.35 12.20
CA LYS A 89 -11.52 2.46 12.73
C LYS A 89 -11.03 1.03 12.94
N PHE A 90 -10.19 0.51 12.03
CA PHE A 90 -9.53 -0.78 12.22
C PHE A 90 -8.63 -0.76 13.45
N ILE A 91 -7.81 0.28 13.63
CA ILE A 91 -6.93 0.45 14.78
C ILE A 91 -7.73 0.39 16.08
N ASP A 92 -8.88 1.11 16.14
CA ASP A 92 -9.75 1.14 17.32
C ASP A 92 -10.43 -0.22 17.56
N ALA A 93 -11.00 -0.83 16.53
CA ALA A 93 -11.72 -2.11 16.63
C ALA A 93 -10.78 -3.28 16.98
N ALA A 94 -9.51 -3.24 16.55
CA ALA A 94 -8.50 -4.23 16.89
C ALA A 94 -7.81 -3.96 18.25
N GLY A 95 -8.24 -2.92 18.98
CA GLY A 95 -7.69 -2.55 20.28
C GLY A 95 -6.21 -2.15 20.23
N LEU A 96 -5.77 -1.57 19.11
CA LEU A 96 -4.39 -1.14 18.94
C LEU A 96 -4.20 0.26 19.52
N GLY A 97 -3.06 0.45 20.19
CA GLY A 97 -2.64 1.77 20.64
C GLY A 97 -1.98 2.58 19.51
N LYS A 98 -0.85 3.18 19.80
CA LYS A 98 -0.04 3.90 18.82
C LYS A 98 0.65 2.90 17.87
N VAL A 99 0.51 3.09 16.55
CA VAL A 99 1.02 2.15 15.54
C VAL A 99 2.03 2.80 14.60
N ALA A 100 2.94 2.01 14.05
CA ALA A 100 3.73 2.39 12.87
C ALA A 100 2.97 1.97 11.61
N LEU A 101 2.85 2.87 10.61
CA LEU A 101 2.19 2.57 9.34
C LEU A 101 3.22 2.19 8.29
N MET A 102 3.03 1.02 7.66
CA MET A 102 3.81 0.50 6.53
C MET A 102 2.92 0.54 5.29
N ALA A 103 2.95 1.65 4.54
CA ALA A 103 1.89 1.97 3.59
C ALA A 103 2.35 1.85 2.13
N HIS A 104 1.75 0.91 1.38
CA HIS A 104 2.08 0.68 -0.03
C HIS A 104 1.16 1.46 -0.97
N SER A 105 1.77 2.04 -2.03
CA SER A 105 1.06 2.66 -3.14
C SER A 105 0.06 3.74 -2.68
N ARG A 106 -1.22 3.68 -3.04
CA ARG A 106 -2.26 4.65 -2.62
C ARG A 106 -2.29 4.88 -1.11
N SER A 107 -2.09 3.83 -0.33
CA SER A 107 -2.14 3.93 1.14
C SER A 107 -1.02 4.77 1.75
N GLY A 108 0.07 5.04 1.01
CA GLY A 108 1.06 6.03 1.42
C GLY A 108 0.47 7.41 1.59
N GLY A 109 -0.40 7.84 0.66
CA GLY A 109 -1.16 9.09 0.80
C GLY A 109 -2.10 9.07 2.00
N PHE A 110 -2.81 7.96 2.22
CA PHE A 110 -3.68 7.81 3.40
C PHE A 110 -2.90 7.92 4.71
N ALA A 111 -1.73 7.28 4.80
CA ALA A 111 -0.89 7.34 5.98
C ALA A 111 -0.46 8.78 6.30
N VAL A 112 -0.05 9.55 5.28
CA VAL A 112 0.32 10.97 5.46
C VAL A 112 -0.87 11.82 5.86
N GLU A 113 -2.04 11.70 5.19
CA GLU A 113 -3.25 12.45 5.53
C GLU A 113 -3.70 12.19 6.97
N LEU A 114 -3.74 10.92 7.38
CA LEU A 114 -4.14 10.50 8.72
C LEU A 114 -3.17 11.02 9.78
N ALA A 115 -1.87 10.94 9.52
CA ALA A 115 -0.84 11.40 10.43
C ALA A 115 -0.81 12.93 10.59
N LEU A 116 -1.16 13.67 9.55
CA LEU A 116 -1.35 15.12 9.64
C LEU A 116 -2.58 15.49 10.45
N ALA A 117 -3.65 14.69 10.38
CA ALA A 117 -4.89 14.92 11.10
C ALA A 117 -4.81 14.51 12.58
N GLU A 118 -4.26 13.33 12.86
CA GLU A 118 -4.22 12.72 14.20
C GLU A 118 -2.81 12.21 14.55
N PRO A 119 -1.80 13.10 14.70
CA PRO A 119 -0.39 12.68 14.82
C PRO A 119 -0.11 11.82 16.05
N HIS A 120 -0.92 11.91 17.10
CA HIS A 120 -0.74 11.14 18.34
C HIS A 120 -0.98 9.63 18.17
N ARG A 121 -1.71 9.22 17.12
CA ARG A 121 -2.04 7.81 16.84
C ARG A 121 -0.91 7.04 16.17
N TYR A 122 0.06 7.72 15.56
CA TYR A 122 1.07 7.11 14.71
C TYR A 122 2.48 7.37 15.25
N SER A 123 3.27 6.29 15.38
CA SER A 123 4.66 6.40 15.87
C SER A 123 5.62 6.74 14.74
N HIS A 124 5.48 6.07 13.59
CA HIS A 124 6.31 6.18 12.40
C HIS A 124 5.49 5.97 11.15
N ILE A 125 5.97 6.47 10.02
CA ILE A 125 5.42 6.18 8.70
C ILE A 125 6.53 5.65 7.81
N VAL A 126 6.31 4.48 7.20
CA VAL A 126 7.13 3.94 6.12
C VAL A 126 6.27 3.84 4.87
N VAL A 127 6.67 4.56 3.84
CA VAL A 127 5.99 4.58 2.53
C VAL A 127 6.70 3.65 1.57
N LEU A 128 5.95 2.78 0.91
CA LEU A 128 6.44 1.81 -0.06
C LEU A 128 5.84 2.11 -1.44
N GLY A 129 6.58 2.76 -2.33
CA GLY A 129 6.19 2.98 -3.72
C GLY A 129 4.96 3.87 -3.94
N SER A 130 4.79 4.96 -3.20
CA SER A 130 3.63 5.85 -3.30
C SER A 130 3.92 7.07 -4.16
N GLY A 131 3.56 7.01 -5.45
CA GLY A 131 3.87 8.07 -6.42
C GLY A 131 3.16 9.41 -6.17
N ASN A 132 2.04 9.43 -5.43
CA ASN A 132 1.33 10.67 -5.06
C ASN A 132 2.05 11.51 -3.98
N LEU A 133 3.10 10.96 -3.37
CA LEU A 133 3.97 11.64 -2.41
C LEU A 133 5.26 12.17 -3.04
N LEU A 134 5.37 12.18 -4.36
CA LEU A 134 6.50 12.71 -5.09
C LEU A 134 6.06 13.87 -5.99
N PRO A 135 6.90 14.91 -6.17
CA PRO A 135 6.60 16.01 -7.09
C PRO A 135 6.47 15.47 -8.53
N PRO A 136 5.68 16.08 -9.41
CA PRO A 136 5.66 15.76 -10.83
C PRO A 136 7.03 16.14 -11.47
N GLN A 137 7.41 15.44 -12.54
CA GLN A 137 8.64 15.80 -13.29
C GLN A 137 8.48 17.12 -14.05
N ASP A 138 7.29 17.33 -14.57
CA ASP A 138 6.89 18.54 -15.29
C ASP A 138 5.37 18.79 -15.12
N GLU A 139 4.89 19.95 -15.54
CA GLU A 139 3.48 20.37 -15.39
C GLU A 139 2.47 19.40 -16.02
N GLY A 140 2.85 18.70 -17.09
CA GLY A 140 1.97 17.73 -17.78
C GLY A 140 2.05 16.30 -17.26
N GLN A 141 3.07 15.94 -16.47
CA GLN A 141 3.29 14.55 -16.07
C GLN A 141 2.14 13.99 -15.24
N ALA A 142 1.61 14.77 -14.29
CA ALA A 142 0.51 14.33 -13.45
C ALA A 142 -0.73 13.98 -14.29
N ALA A 143 -1.07 14.81 -15.29
CA ALA A 143 -2.19 14.57 -16.20
C ALA A 143 -1.95 13.32 -17.05
N ARG A 144 -0.78 13.19 -17.69
CA ARG A 144 -0.43 12.00 -18.51
C ARG A 144 -0.46 10.71 -17.70
N HIS A 145 0.04 10.74 -16.46
CA HIS A 145 0.02 9.59 -15.58
C HIS A 145 -1.42 9.21 -15.18
N GLN A 146 -2.24 10.21 -14.87
CA GLN A 146 -3.64 10.00 -14.53
C GLN A 146 -4.42 9.41 -15.72
N GLU A 147 -4.24 9.94 -16.94
CA GLU A 147 -4.87 9.40 -18.13
C GLU A 147 -4.45 7.96 -18.43
N ALA A 148 -3.14 7.66 -18.32
CA ALA A 148 -2.64 6.31 -18.51
C ALA A 148 -3.20 5.33 -17.47
N GLN A 149 -3.30 5.75 -16.20
CA GLN A 149 -3.89 4.96 -15.14
C GLN A 149 -5.38 4.74 -15.39
N GLN A 150 -6.13 5.78 -15.76
CA GLN A 150 -7.56 5.66 -16.08
C GLN A 150 -7.82 4.68 -17.23
N ARG A 151 -7.02 4.75 -18.31
CA ARG A 151 -7.12 3.80 -19.43
C ARG A 151 -6.85 2.36 -18.99
N ALA A 152 -5.80 2.15 -18.19
CA ALA A 152 -5.47 0.82 -17.67
C ALA A 152 -6.60 0.29 -16.76
N ASP A 153 -7.13 1.13 -15.89
CA ASP A 153 -8.24 0.78 -14.99
C ASP A 153 -9.52 0.47 -15.77
N GLN A 154 -9.83 1.22 -16.83
CA GLN A 154 -10.96 0.95 -17.72
C GLN A 154 -10.82 -0.40 -18.42
N MET A 155 -9.65 -0.69 -19.00
CA MET A 155 -9.40 -1.99 -19.63
C MET A 155 -9.54 -3.14 -18.63
N MET A 156 -9.07 -2.96 -17.40
CA MET A 156 -9.22 -3.96 -16.33
C MET A 156 -10.65 -4.07 -15.80
N ALA A 157 -11.53 -3.10 -16.05
CA ALA A 157 -12.93 -3.11 -15.64
C ALA A 157 -13.87 -3.75 -16.68
N GLU A 158 -13.40 -4.08 -17.88
CA GLU A 158 -14.24 -4.64 -18.96
C GLU A 158 -14.69 -6.08 -18.68
N LYS A 159 -13.83 -6.90 -18.07
CA LYS A 159 -14.12 -8.31 -17.74
C LYS A 159 -13.31 -8.78 -16.54
N GLU A 160 -13.81 -9.81 -15.87
CA GLU A 160 -13.05 -10.49 -14.82
C GLU A 160 -11.74 -11.07 -15.38
N PRO A 161 -10.59 -10.85 -14.68
CA PRO A 161 -9.31 -11.32 -15.17
C PRO A 161 -9.20 -12.84 -15.07
N THR A 162 -8.64 -13.45 -16.07
CA THR A 162 -8.14 -14.81 -16.00
C THR A 162 -6.88 -14.89 -15.12
N LEU A 163 -6.45 -16.13 -14.84
CA LEU A 163 -5.18 -16.34 -14.15
C LEU A 163 -3.99 -15.76 -14.95
N GLU A 164 -4.04 -15.85 -16.26
CA GLU A 164 -2.99 -15.30 -17.14
C GLU A 164 -3.04 -13.77 -17.19
N ASP A 165 -4.21 -13.14 -17.19
CA ASP A 165 -4.34 -11.70 -17.10
C ASP A 165 -3.76 -11.20 -15.77
N THR A 166 -4.04 -11.91 -14.67
CA THR A 166 -3.47 -11.60 -13.34
C THR A 166 -1.95 -11.77 -13.32
N ARG A 167 -1.40 -12.79 -14.01
CA ARG A 167 0.05 -12.98 -14.16
C ARG A 167 0.69 -11.78 -14.86
N LYS A 168 0.11 -11.30 -15.95
CA LYS A 168 0.60 -10.13 -16.70
C LYS A 168 0.58 -8.86 -15.85
N LEU A 169 -0.49 -8.65 -15.07
CA LEU A 169 -0.58 -7.52 -14.13
C LEU A 169 0.55 -7.57 -13.08
N LEU A 170 0.79 -8.73 -12.48
CA LEU A 170 1.88 -8.90 -11.52
C LEU A 170 3.26 -8.69 -12.15
N GLN A 171 3.50 -9.19 -13.38
CA GLN A 171 4.76 -8.99 -14.10
C GLN A 171 5.03 -7.52 -14.43
N ALA A 172 3.97 -6.74 -14.70
CA ALA A 172 4.11 -5.31 -14.91
C ALA A 172 4.61 -4.58 -13.65
N ASP A 173 4.19 -5.02 -12.46
CA ASP A 173 4.46 -4.38 -11.18
C ASP A 173 5.64 -5.00 -10.40
N THR A 174 6.17 -6.16 -10.83
CA THR A 174 7.25 -6.91 -10.16
C THR A 174 8.47 -7.01 -11.08
N PHE A 175 9.65 -6.70 -10.56
CA PHE A 175 10.92 -6.83 -11.29
C PHE A 175 11.35 -8.30 -11.37
N ASN A 176 11.38 -8.97 -10.23
CA ASN A 176 11.76 -10.38 -10.15
C ASN A 176 10.54 -11.29 -10.34
N HIS A 177 10.29 -11.72 -11.56
CA HIS A 177 9.15 -12.58 -11.89
C HIS A 177 9.15 -13.95 -11.20
N ALA A 178 10.30 -14.43 -10.68
CA ALA A 178 10.34 -15.66 -9.89
C ALA A 178 9.58 -15.54 -8.55
N LEU A 179 9.30 -14.32 -8.10
CA LEU A 179 8.46 -14.06 -6.93
C LEU A 179 6.97 -14.31 -7.19
N ILE A 180 6.55 -14.41 -8.47
CA ILE A 180 5.18 -14.70 -8.88
C ILE A 180 5.00 -16.22 -8.87
N THR A 181 5.01 -16.84 -7.70
CA THR A 181 4.75 -18.28 -7.56
C THR A 181 3.30 -18.60 -7.91
N GLU A 182 3.02 -19.87 -8.26
CA GLU A 182 1.66 -20.31 -8.57
C GLU A 182 0.69 -20.08 -7.41
N GLU A 183 1.16 -20.20 -6.18
CA GLU A 183 0.35 -19.93 -4.99
C GLU A 183 -0.01 -18.45 -4.89
N ARG A 184 0.97 -17.54 -4.97
CA ARG A 184 0.75 -16.09 -4.94
C ARG A 184 -0.16 -15.63 -6.09
N LEU A 185 0.05 -16.20 -7.28
CA LEU A 185 -0.78 -15.91 -8.45
C LEU A 185 -2.24 -16.33 -8.23
N LYS A 186 -2.48 -17.55 -7.73
CA LYS A 186 -3.83 -18.04 -7.42
C LYS A 186 -4.50 -17.20 -6.33
N VAL A 187 -3.77 -16.84 -5.27
CA VAL A 187 -4.28 -15.94 -4.23
C VAL A 187 -4.66 -14.60 -4.85
N ARG A 188 -3.76 -13.96 -5.60
CA ARG A 188 -4.04 -12.66 -6.23
C ARG A 188 -5.24 -12.72 -7.16
N ASN A 189 -5.34 -13.76 -8.00
CA ASN A 189 -6.48 -13.93 -8.91
C ASN A 189 -7.79 -14.12 -8.14
N SER A 190 -7.81 -14.93 -7.08
CA SER A 190 -9.00 -15.10 -6.25
C SER A 190 -9.48 -13.81 -5.58
N ARG A 191 -8.59 -12.84 -5.36
CA ARG A 191 -8.92 -11.49 -4.89
C ARG A 191 -9.26 -10.51 -6.03
N SER A 192 -9.22 -10.97 -7.27
CA SER A 192 -9.46 -10.13 -8.47
C SER A 192 -10.79 -10.42 -9.17
N VAL A 193 -11.51 -11.44 -8.74
CA VAL A 193 -12.75 -11.92 -9.38
C VAL A 193 -13.97 -11.79 -8.46
N GLY A 194 -15.15 -12.05 -8.98
CA GLY A 194 -16.39 -12.06 -8.21
C GLY A 194 -16.73 -10.71 -7.60
N GLN A 195 -17.00 -10.67 -6.30
CA GLN A 195 -17.37 -9.42 -5.62
C GLN A 195 -16.22 -8.38 -5.66
N ASN A 196 -14.98 -8.81 -5.57
CA ASN A 196 -13.82 -7.90 -5.66
C ASN A 196 -13.71 -7.22 -7.03
N PHE A 197 -14.03 -7.94 -8.10
CA PHE A 197 -14.10 -7.35 -9.44
C PHE A 197 -15.23 -6.32 -9.53
N ARG A 198 -16.44 -6.66 -9.07
CA ARG A 198 -17.57 -5.71 -9.02
C ARG A 198 -17.24 -4.46 -8.21
N ASN A 199 -16.56 -4.64 -7.07
CA ASN A 199 -16.08 -3.53 -6.25
C ASN A 199 -15.04 -2.67 -6.99
N HIS A 200 -14.16 -3.29 -7.75
CA HIS A 200 -13.18 -2.56 -8.58
C HIS A 200 -13.89 -1.68 -9.62
N VAL A 201 -14.85 -2.25 -10.37
CA VAL A 201 -15.66 -1.53 -11.35
C VAL A 201 -16.43 -0.37 -10.70
N ALA A 202 -17.06 -0.61 -9.55
CA ALA A 202 -17.79 0.42 -8.81
C ALA A 202 -16.88 1.59 -8.36
N ARG A 203 -15.65 1.30 -7.92
CA ARG A 203 -14.66 2.33 -7.55
C ARG A 203 -14.22 3.17 -8.73
N GLN A 204 -14.10 2.59 -9.93
CA GLN A 204 -13.75 3.33 -11.15
C GLN A 204 -14.87 4.30 -11.58
N SER A 205 -16.12 3.90 -11.36
CA SER A 205 -17.30 4.70 -11.68
C SER A 205 -17.66 5.72 -10.60
N ALA A 206 -17.10 5.57 -9.39
CA ALA A 206 -17.38 6.49 -8.29
C ALA A 206 -16.75 7.88 -8.56
N PRO A 207 -17.43 8.97 -8.17
CA PRO A 207 -16.81 10.28 -8.22
C PRO A 207 -15.48 10.23 -7.47
N GLN A 208 -14.39 10.51 -8.15
CA GLN A 208 -13.08 10.67 -7.51
C GLN A 208 -13.22 11.92 -6.63
N GLY A 209 -13.38 11.70 -5.31
CA GLY A 209 -13.58 12.79 -4.36
C GLY A 209 -12.47 13.80 -4.53
N GLY A 210 -12.81 14.97 -5.04
CA GLY A 210 -11.89 16.05 -5.27
C GLY A 210 -11.33 16.49 -3.92
N GLY A 211 -10.03 16.32 -3.73
CA GLY A 211 -9.31 17.14 -2.77
C GLY A 211 -9.67 18.60 -3.06
N SER A 212 -9.84 19.43 -2.06
CA SER A 212 -10.08 20.86 -2.28
C SER A 212 -9.06 21.36 -3.30
N ALA A 213 -9.53 21.99 -4.38
CA ALA A 213 -8.67 22.56 -5.42
C ALA A 213 -7.63 23.57 -4.89
N THR A 214 -7.78 23.99 -3.62
CA THR A 214 -6.91 24.92 -2.91
C THR A 214 -5.95 24.23 -1.93
N ALA A 215 -6.05 22.90 -1.72
CA ALA A 215 -5.17 22.20 -0.79
C ALA A 215 -3.80 21.95 -1.44
N LYS A 216 -2.72 22.25 -0.70
CA LYS A 216 -1.36 21.91 -1.12
C LYS A 216 -1.25 20.40 -1.40
N PRO A 217 -0.58 19.96 -2.49
CA PRO A 217 -0.30 18.56 -2.74
C PRO A 217 0.39 17.89 -1.54
N LEU A 218 0.10 16.62 -1.29
CA LEU A 218 0.64 15.91 -0.11
C LEU A 218 2.16 15.90 -0.06
N TRP A 219 2.84 15.81 -1.20
CA TRP A 219 4.30 15.84 -1.24
C TRP A 219 4.91 17.15 -0.71
N GLN A 220 4.18 18.28 -0.79
CA GLN A 220 4.58 19.56 -0.20
C GLN A 220 4.31 19.65 1.31
N ARG A 221 3.57 18.71 1.86
CA ARG A 221 3.16 18.68 3.26
C ARG A 221 3.91 17.66 4.10
N LEU A 222 4.87 16.94 3.51
CA LEU A 222 5.63 15.89 4.20
C LEU A 222 6.44 16.44 5.40
N THR A 223 6.91 17.69 5.31
CA THR A 223 7.62 18.37 6.40
C THR A 223 6.73 18.84 7.55
N GLU A 224 5.38 18.79 7.39
CA GLU A 224 4.43 19.12 8.45
C GLU A 224 4.22 17.95 9.44
N LEU A 225 4.67 16.73 9.08
CA LEU A 225 4.53 15.53 9.90
C LEU A 225 5.26 15.69 11.25
N LYS A 226 4.66 15.18 12.31
CA LYS A 226 5.20 15.24 13.69
C LYS A 226 5.90 13.95 14.14
N MET A 227 5.89 12.92 13.31
CA MET A 227 6.56 11.65 13.52
C MET A 227 7.58 11.39 12.40
N PRO A 228 8.56 10.51 12.63
CA PRO A 228 9.52 10.13 11.61
C PRO A 228 8.84 9.54 10.36
N LEU A 229 9.33 9.94 9.19
CA LEU A 229 8.93 9.45 7.87
C LEU A 229 10.12 8.81 7.16
N MET A 230 9.93 7.61 6.63
CA MET A 230 10.82 6.96 5.67
C MET A 230 10.06 6.63 4.40
N MET A 231 10.70 6.77 3.24
CA MET A 231 10.09 6.47 1.94
C MET A 231 11.02 5.53 1.16
N ILE A 232 10.48 4.43 0.62
CA ILE A 232 11.23 3.43 -0.14
C ILE A 232 10.55 3.26 -1.49
N TYR A 233 11.31 3.42 -2.57
CA TYR A 233 10.82 3.30 -3.94
C TYR A 233 11.68 2.34 -4.76
N GLY A 234 11.05 1.64 -5.69
CA GLY A 234 11.76 0.89 -6.71
C GLY A 234 12.35 1.83 -7.77
N ARG A 235 13.58 1.54 -8.21
CA ARG A 235 14.22 2.32 -9.30
C ARG A 235 13.49 2.16 -10.62
N GLU A 236 13.00 0.96 -10.89
CA GLU A 236 12.35 0.56 -12.12
C GLU A 236 10.81 0.73 -12.08
N ASP A 237 10.30 1.45 -11.07
CA ASP A 237 8.87 1.76 -10.98
C ASP A 237 8.43 2.67 -12.15
N ARG A 238 7.32 2.27 -12.79
CA ARG A 238 6.70 2.98 -13.92
C ARG A 238 6.36 4.45 -13.65
N ALA A 239 6.31 4.87 -12.38
CA ALA A 239 6.03 6.25 -11.98
C ALA A 239 7.27 7.16 -12.03
N HIS A 240 8.39 6.72 -12.64
CA HIS A 240 9.65 7.48 -12.67
C HIS A 240 10.08 7.91 -11.25
N ALA A 241 10.02 6.98 -10.31
CA ALA A 241 10.21 7.30 -8.90
C ALA A 241 11.61 7.84 -8.61
N ALA A 242 12.64 7.30 -9.27
CA ALA A 242 14.03 7.72 -9.04
C ALA A 242 14.25 9.19 -9.39
N GLU A 243 13.79 9.64 -10.56
CA GLU A 243 13.89 11.02 -11.03
C GLU A 243 13.08 11.97 -10.15
N ARG A 244 11.88 11.56 -9.76
CA ARG A 244 10.99 12.36 -8.91
C ARG A 244 11.51 12.45 -7.47
N VAL A 245 12.14 11.40 -6.95
CA VAL A 245 12.85 11.43 -5.67
C VAL A 245 14.03 12.40 -5.73
N ALA A 246 14.79 12.41 -6.84
CA ALA A 246 15.88 13.36 -7.01
C ALA A 246 15.39 14.81 -7.01
N LEU A 247 14.20 15.08 -7.57
CA LEU A 247 13.55 16.40 -7.49
C LEU A 247 13.19 16.76 -6.04
N LEU A 248 12.59 15.86 -5.31
CA LEU A 248 12.20 16.09 -3.91
C LEU A 248 13.44 16.28 -3.01
N LYS A 249 14.48 15.47 -3.17
CA LYS A 249 15.73 15.59 -2.41
C LYS A 249 16.52 16.87 -2.70
N ARG A 250 16.37 17.47 -3.86
CA ARG A 250 16.97 18.80 -4.11
C ARG A 250 16.33 19.90 -3.25
N GLN A 251 15.03 19.77 -2.95
CA GLN A 251 14.31 20.72 -2.09
C GLN A 251 14.44 20.37 -0.60
N HIS A 252 14.52 19.09 -0.29
CA HIS A 252 14.51 18.52 1.05
C HIS A 252 15.58 17.42 1.17
N PRO A 253 16.87 17.78 1.22
CA PRO A 253 17.99 16.80 1.27
C PRO A 253 17.99 15.96 2.55
N GLU A 254 17.36 16.44 3.62
CA GLU A 254 17.22 15.79 4.92
C GLU A 254 16.22 14.63 4.92
N MET A 255 15.35 14.54 3.93
CA MET A 255 14.32 13.49 3.91
C MET A 255 14.94 12.09 3.78
N ASN A 256 14.45 11.18 4.63
CA ASN A 256 14.83 9.77 4.64
C ASN A 256 14.16 9.01 3.50
N ILE A 257 14.76 9.05 2.30
CA ILE A 257 14.22 8.43 1.09
C ILE A 257 15.26 7.51 0.46
N HIS A 258 14.84 6.27 0.14
CA HIS A 258 15.65 5.22 -0.45
C HIS A 258 15.12 4.82 -1.83
N ILE A 259 16.05 4.63 -2.78
CA ILE A 259 15.77 4.03 -4.09
C ILE A 259 16.44 2.67 -4.13
N VAL A 260 15.64 1.62 -4.32
CA VAL A 260 16.11 0.23 -4.37
C VAL A 260 16.21 -0.23 -5.82
N PRO A 261 17.39 -0.69 -6.28
CA PRO A 261 17.56 -1.23 -7.62
C PRO A 261 16.88 -2.62 -7.75
N ASN A 262 16.58 -3.02 -8.99
CA ASN A 262 15.91 -4.28 -9.30
C ASN A 262 14.55 -4.40 -8.58
N CYS A 263 13.84 -3.30 -8.51
CA CYS A 263 12.57 -3.18 -7.81
C CYS A 263 11.62 -2.29 -8.60
N LYS A 264 10.44 -2.81 -8.92
CA LYS A 264 9.32 -2.07 -9.51
C LYS A 264 8.33 -1.60 -8.43
N HIS A 265 7.05 -1.55 -8.78
CA HIS A 265 5.99 -1.01 -7.93
C HIS A 265 5.68 -1.88 -6.71
N LEU A 266 5.79 -3.21 -6.83
CA LEU A 266 5.57 -4.13 -5.71
C LEU A 266 6.80 -4.19 -4.78
N VAL A 267 7.16 -3.05 -4.20
CA VAL A 267 8.26 -2.90 -3.23
C VAL A 267 8.18 -3.95 -2.09
N PRO A 268 7.00 -4.32 -1.55
CA PRO A 268 6.89 -5.38 -0.53
C PRO A 268 7.41 -6.75 -0.99
N TRP A 269 7.47 -7.02 -2.28
CA TRP A 269 7.99 -8.27 -2.84
C TRP A 269 9.42 -8.13 -3.34
N ASP A 270 9.64 -7.21 -4.29
CA ASP A 270 10.94 -7.04 -4.93
C ASP A 270 12.05 -6.63 -3.95
N ALA A 271 11.71 -5.84 -2.95
CA ALA A 271 12.62 -5.26 -1.98
C ALA A 271 12.37 -5.72 -0.54
N ALA A 272 11.79 -6.91 -0.31
CA ALA A 272 11.41 -7.38 1.02
C ALA A 272 12.58 -7.34 2.03
N ASP A 273 13.79 -7.74 1.62
CA ASP A 273 14.99 -7.71 2.45
C ASP A 273 15.41 -6.26 2.79
N GLU A 274 15.37 -5.36 1.82
CA GLU A 274 15.70 -3.95 2.02
C GLU A 274 14.65 -3.23 2.87
N VAL A 275 13.37 -3.52 2.67
CA VAL A 275 12.29 -3.01 3.52
C VAL A 275 12.53 -3.40 4.98
N LEU A 276 12.85 -4.66 5.25
CA LEU A 276 13.17 -5.10 6.60
C LEU A 276 14.41 -4.42 7.16
N ARG A 277 15.52 -4.43 6.39
CA ARG A 277 16.82 -3.88 6.79
C ARG A 277 16.75 -2.39 7.14
N LEU A 278 16.01 -1.63 6.35
CA LEU A 278 15.85 -0.18 6.55
C LEU A 278 14.83 0.13 7.66
N SER A 279 13.69 -0.57 7.66
CA SER A 279 12.58 -0.19 8.53
C SER A 279 12.77 -0.65 9.98
N VAL A 280 13.39 -1.78 10.25
CA VAL A 280 13.52 -2.29 11.64
C VAL A 280 14.30 -1.32 12.54
N PRO A 281 15.51 -0.85 12.19
CA PRO A 281 16.20 0.15 13.02
C PRO A 281 15.47 1.49 13.06
N PHE A 282 14.82 1.91 11.98
CA PHE A 282 14.03 3.13 11.92
C PHE A 282 12.81 3.09 12.86
N LEU A 283 12.11 1.97 12.94
CA LEU A 283 10.94 1.82 13.82
C LEU A 283 11.30 1.71 15.32
N ARG A 284 12.57 1.55 15.63
CA ARG A 284 13.11 1.47 17.00
C ARG A 284 13.74 2.79 17.49
N SER A 285 13.83 3.81 16.61
CA SER A 285 14.44 5.11 16.91
C SER A 285 13.58 6.05 17.76
#